data_2659f6de6969963bd0991bad1153571c
#
_entry.id   2659f6de6969963bd0991bad1153571c
#
_cell.length_a   1.000
_cell.length_b   1.000
_cell.length_c   1.000
_cell.angle_alpha   90.00
_cell.angle_beta   90.00
_cell.angle_gamma   90.00
#
_symmetry.space_group_name_H-M   'P 1'
#
loop_
_entity.id
_entity.type
_entity.pdbx_description
1 polymer ?
#
loop_
_entity_poly.entity_id
_entity_poly.type
_entity_poly.pdbx_seq_one_letter_code
_entity_poly.pdbx_strand_id
1 'polypeptide(L)'
;MTSYQFDDRAIHWTRFGEFEPPFHFHIMHLDRQSRIADVLFKLPAHGQIVLHRHRALNHTFVVQGEHRLYETDGSLREIRPAGSYTVSPASEKPHREGGGNEDVIIAFSIRPDADDVLYELLDDAGQPLGTVTFPMLVELYQAQLAAVPA
;
A
#
# COMPACT_ATOMS: atom_id res chain seq x y z
N MET A 1 -28.59 7.40 7.04
CA MET A 1 -27.78 6.17 7.10
C MET A 1 -26.32 6.55 7.27
N THR A 2 -25.69 6.08 8.35
CA THR A 2 -24.27 6.34 8.57
C THR A 2 -23.45 5.36 7.74
N SER A 3 -22.45 5.87 7.02
CA SER A 3 -21.49 5.03 6.32
C SER A 3 -20.59 4.33 7.34
N TYR A 4 -20.15 3.13 7.00
CA TYR A 4 -19.19 2.39 7.81
C TYR A 4 -17.85 3.11 7.83
N GLN A 5 -17.28 3.25 9.01
CA GLN A 5 -15.92 3.75 9.17
C GLN A 5 -15.13 2.81 10.06
N PHE A 6 -13.93 2.51 9.63
CA PHE A 6 -12.98 1.72 10.41
C PHE A 6 -12.41 2.60 11.52
N ASP A 7 -12.41 2.08 12.75
CA ASP A 7 -11.83 2.81 13.89
C ASP A 7 -10.31 2.59 13.89
N ASP A 8 -9.57 3.56 13.40
CA ASP A 8 -8.12 3.49 13.29
C ASP A 8 -7.38 4.22 14.42
N ARG A 9 -8.08 4.58 15.51
CA ARG A 9 -7.47 5.34 16.62
C ARG A 9 -6.29 4.62 17.27
N ALA A 10 -6.27 3.29 17.23
CA ALA A 10 -5.17 2.48 17.77
C ALA A 10 -4.04 2.24 16.78
N ILE A 11 -4.19 2.71 15.54
CA ILE A 11 -3.20 2.49 14.48
C ILE A 11 -2.19 3.64 14.49
N HIS A 12 -0.91 3.29 14.57
CA HIS A 12 0.17 4.27 14.41
C HIS A 12 0.51 4.39 12.93
N TRP A 13 0.00 5.44 12.29
CA TRP A 13 0.27 5.71 10.88
C TRP A 13 1.61 6.39 10.69
N THR A 14 2.39 5.91 9.74
CA THR A 14 3.66 6.51 9.33
C THR A 14 3.58 6.92 7.87
N ARG A 15 3.98 8.16 7.57
CA ARG A 15 4.07 8.62 6.18
C ARG A 15 5.15 7.81 5.45
N PHE A 16 4.84 7.39 4.24
CA PHE A 16 5.78 6.66 3.40
C PHE A 16 6.59 7.67 2.56
N GLY A 17 7.87 7.85 2.93
CA GLY A 17 8.77 8.75 2.19
C GLY A 17 8.28 10.19 2.14
N GLU A 18 8.69 10.89 1.07
CA GLU A 18 8.35 12.30 0.83
C GLU A 18 7.47 12.49 -0.41
N PHE A 19 6.74 11.46 -0.81
CA PHE A 19 5.92 11.49 -2.01
C PHE A 19 4.71 12.41 -1.85
N GLU A 20 4.28 13.01 -2.98
CA GLU A 20 3.06 13.82 -3.06
C GLU A 20 2.11 13.20 -4.10
N PRO A 21 0.82 13.01 -3.78
CA PRO A 21 0.25 13.24 -2.45
C PRO A 21 0.78 12.24 -1.42
N PRO A 22 0.75 12.60 -0.12
CA PRO A 22 1.26 11.71 0.91
C PRO A 22 0.35 10.50 1.11
N PHE A 23 0.95 9.38 1.46
CA PHE A 23 0.21 8.20 1.90
C PHE A 23 0.92 7.59 3.09
N HIS A 24 0.18 6.76 3.82
CA HIS A 24 0.63 6.27 5.12
C HIS A 24 0.52 4.75 5.18
N PHE A 25 1.31 4.17 6.07
CA PHE A 25 1.31 2.73 6.30
C PHE A 25 1.39 2.41 7.79
N HIS A 26 1.00 1.19 8.11
CA HIS A 26 1.19 0.59 9.43
C HIS A 26 1.50 -0.89 9.21
N ILE A 27 2.66 -1.34 9.68
CA ILE A 27 3.04 -2.75 9.56
C ILE A 27 2.39 -3.52 10.70
N MET A 28 1.52 -4.48 10.37
CA MET A 28 0.82 -5.30 11.35
C MET A 28 1.71 -6.45 11.81
N HIS A 29 2.39 -7.11 10.90
CA HIS A 29 3.23 -8.26 11.19
C HIS A 29 4.21 -8.51 10.04
N LEU A 30 5.41 -8.99 10.38
CA LEU A 30 6.39 -9.50 9.42
C LEU A 30 6.76 -10.92 9.79
N ASP A 31 6.57 -11.86 8.86
CA ASP A 31 7.08 -13.21 8.98
C ASP A 31 8.44 -13.27 8.26
N ARG A 32 9.51 -13.22 9.03
CA ARG A 32 10.87 -13.15 8.47
C ARG A 32 11.28 -14.47 7.78
N GLN A 33 10.76 -15.59 8.23
CA GLN A 33 11.11 -16.88 7.65
C GLN A 33 10.51 -17.04 6.26
N SER A 34 9.21 -16.72 6.11
CA SER A 34 8.50 -16.79 4.85
C SER A 34 8.56 -15.48 4.06
N ARG A 35 9.09 -14.42 4.65
CA ARG A 35 9.19 -13.08 4.07
C ARG A 35 7.82 -12.50 3.68
N ILE A 36 6.82 -12.77 4.50
CA ILE A 36 5.47 -12.24 4.30
C ILE A 36 5.31 -10.96 5.12
N ALA A 37 4.82 -9.90 4.48
CA ALA A 37 4.54 -8.64 5.15
C ALA A 37 3.05 -8.34 5.13
N ASP A 38 2.45 -8.21 6.32
CA ASP A 38 1.07 -7.78 6.48
C ASP A 38 1.04 -6.31 6.86
N VAL A 39 0.52 -5.47 5.98
CA VAL A 39 0.61 -4.01 6.07
C VAL A 39 -0.74 -3.38 5.80
N LEU A 40 -1.12 -2.40 6.64
CA LEU A 40 -2.22 -1.49 6.31
C LEU A 40 -1.68 -0.29 5.55
N PHE A 41 -2.33 0.06 4.45
CA PHE A 41 -2.08 1.31 3.74
C PHE A 41 -3.28 2.21 3.83
N LYS A 42 -3.03 3.51 4.00
CA LYS A 42 -4.04 4.55 3.97
C LYS A 42 -3.69 5.51 2.84
N LEU A 43 -4.53 5.52 1.81
CA LEU A 43 -4.31 6.31 0.61
C LEU A 43 -5.28 7.49 0.58
N PRO A 44 -4.85 8.66 0.07
CA PRO A 44 -5.64 9.89 0.20
C PRO A 44 -6.90 9.89 -0.66
N ALA A 45 -7.96 10.48 -0.12
CA ALA A 45 -9.19 10.77 -0.85
C ALA A 45 -8.86 11.62 -2.09
N HIS A 46 -9.44 11.27 -3.24
CA HIS A 46 -9.27 11.96 -4.52
C HIS A 46 -7.82 12.07 -5.00
N GLY A 47 -6.90 11.33 -4.38
CA GLY A 47 -5.48 11.36 -4.74
C GLY A 47 -5.07 10.15 -5.57
N GLN A 48 -3.92 10.29 -6.23
CA GLN A 48 -3.23 9.19 -6.88
C GLN A 48 -1.79 9.20 -6.40
N ILE A 49 -1.39 8.14 -5.69
CA ILE A 49 -0.03 8.07 -5.12
C ILE A 49 0.99 7.76 -6.21
N VAL A 50 2.26 7.76 -5.82
CA VAL A 50 3.40 7.51 -6.70
C VAL A 50 3.16 6.31 -7.63
N LEU A 51 3.52 6.46 -8.90
CA LEU A 51 3.46 5.39 -9.89
C LEU A 51 4.39 4.25 -9.44
N HIS A 52 3.90 3.03 -9.49
CA HIS A 52 4.69 1.87 -9.05
C HIS A 52 4.21 0.60 -9.74
N ARG A 53 5.05 -0.43 -9.66
CA ARG A 53 4.66 -1.77 -10.09
C ARG A 53 4.92 -2.77 -8.97
N HIS A 54 4.08 -3.78 -8.88
CA HIS A 54 4.20 -4.85 -7.89
C HIS A 54 5.19 -5.90 -8.37
N ARG A 55 6.18 -6.19 -7.54
CA ARG A 55 7.18 -7.23 -7.80
C ARG A 55 6.93 -8.48 -6.97
N ALA A 56 5.85 -8.49 -6.22
CA ALA A 56 5.47 -9.58 -5.33
C ALA A 56 3.99 -9.90 -5.48
N LEU A 57 3.58 -11.07 -5.01
CA LEU A 57 2.17 -11.44 -4.93
C LEU A 57 1.53 -10.64 -3.80
N ASN A 58 0.42 -9.99 -4.08
CA ASN A 58 -0.32 -9.21 -3.09
C ASN A 58 -1.73 -9.76 -2.91
N HIS A 59 -2.09 -10.04 -1.65
CA HIS A 59 -3.48 -10.26 -1.26
C HIS A 59 -3.98 -8.96 -0.64
N THR A 60 -5.09 -8.41 -1.12
CA THR A 60 -5.61 -7.14 -0.63
C THR A 60 -7.05 -7.26 -0.17
N PHE A 61 -7.36 -6.61 0.93
CA PHE A 61 -8.73 -6.51 1.44
C PHE A 61 -9.02 -5.04 1.77
N VAL A 62 -10.07 -4.49 1.15
CA VAL A 62 -10.45 -3.09 1.38
C VAL A 62 -11.24 -3.00 2.67
N VAL A 63 -10.66 -2.32 3.66
CA VAL A 63 -11.23 -2.18 5.01
C VAL A 63 -12.23 -1.03 5.07
N GLN A 64 -11.92 0.08 4.40
CA GLN A 64 -12.75 1.28 4.39
C GLN A 64 -12.57 2.02 3.06
N GLY A 65 -13.66 2.64 2.58
CA GLY A 65 -13.62 3.50 1.40
C GLY A 65 -13.60 2.71 0.10
N GLU A 66 -13.09 3.35 -0.95
CA GLU A 66 -12.94 2.75 -2.28
C GLU A 66 -11.46 2.71 -2.67
N HIS A 67 -10.96 1.55 -3.02
CA HIS A 67 -9.61 1.39 -3.55
C HIS A 67 -9.67 1.60 -5.07
N ARG A 68 -9.22 2.75 -5.53
CA ARG A 68 -9.21 3.09 -6.96
C ARG A 68 -7.84 2.84 -7.54
N LEU A 69 -7.81 2.12 -8.66
CA LEU A 69 -6.59 1.86 -9.42
C LEU A 69 -6.65 2.63 -10.74
N TYR A 70 -5.52 3.21 -11.11
CA TYR A 70 -5.41 4.09 -12.27
C TYR A 70 -4.30 3.62 -13.19
N GLU A 71 -4.48 3.87 -14.49
CA GLU A 71 -3.46 3.66 -15.49
C GLU A 71 -2.30 4.67 -15.31
N THR A 72 -1.21 4.44 -16.02
CA THR A 72 -0.04 5.34 -15.98
C THR A 72 -0.41 6.78 -16.33
N ASP A 73 -1.36 6.97 -17.25
CA ASP A 73 -1.81 8.31 -17.67
C ASP A 73 -2.81 8.96 -16.69
N GLY A 74 -3.15 8.27 -15.58
CA GLY A 74 -4.08 8.77 -14.59
C GLY A 74 -5.54 8.45 -14.84
N SER A 75 -5.88 7.78 -15.94
CA SER A 75 -7.26 7.35 -16.20
C SER A 75 -7.65 6.20 -15.28
N LEU A 76 -8.91 6.17 -14.86
CA LEU A 76 -9.42 5.15 -13.95
C LEU A 76 -9.44 3.78 -14.62
N ARG A 77 -8.87 2.78 -13.94
CA ARG A 77 -8.86 1.38 -14.39
C ARG A 77 -9.92 0.56 -13.68
N GLU A 78 -10.02 0.69 -12.34
CA GLU A 78 -10.82 -0.21 -11.53
C GLU A 78 -11.19 0.45 -10.22
N ILE A 79 -12.40 0.15 -9.70
CA ILE A 79 -12.82 0.55 -8.35
C ILE A 79 -13.11 -0.72 -7.56
N ARG A 80 -12.47 -0.84 -6.40
CA ARG A 80 -12.71 -1.94 -5.45
C ARG A 80 -13.41 -1.39 -4.22
N PRO A 81 -14.67 -1.74 -3.99
CA PRO A 81 -15.39 -1.23 -2.82
C PRO A 81 -14.92 -1.87 -1.52
N ALA A 82 -15.34 -1.26 -0.39
CA ALA A 82 -15.08 -1.84 0.93
C ALA A 82 -15.59 -3.28 0.98
N GLY A 83 -14.80 -4.17 1.58
CA GLY A 83 -15.11 -5.59 1.66
C GLY A 83 -14.60 -6.42 0.49
N SER A 84 -14.09 -5.82 -0.58
CA SER A 84 -13.53 -6.58 -1.71
C SER A 84 -12.17 -7.18 -1.37
N TYR A 85 -11.97 -8.40 -1.83
CA TYR A 85 -10.72 -9.14 -1.65
C TYR A 85 -10.15 -9.50 -3.01
N THR A 86 -8.86 -9.26 -3.21
CA THR A 86 -8.19 -9.47 -4.48
C THR A 86 -6.85 -10.17 -4.28
N VAL A 87 -6.52 -11.07 -5.19
CA VAL A 87 -5.20 -11.70 -5.28
C VAL A 87 -4.55 -11.23 -6.58
N SER A 88 -3.45 -10.50 -6.47
CA SER A 88 -2.76 -9.90 -7.62
C SER A 88 -1.33 -10.38 -7.67
N PRO A 89 -0.93 -11.09 -8.74
CA PRO A 89 0.46 -11.50 -8.93
C PRO A 89 1.36 -10.31 -9.26
N ALA A 90 2.68 -10.52 -9.18
CA ALA A 90 3.64 -9.56 -9.67
C ALA A 90 3.34 -9.22 -11.14
N SER A 91 3.55 -7.97 -11.52
CA SER A 91 3.23 -7.48 -12.86
C SER A 91 4.24 -6.46 -13.33
N GLU A 92 4.59 -6.52 -14.61
CA GLU A 92 5.42 -5.50 -15.25
C GLU A 92 4.66 -4.20 -15.49
N LYS A 93 3.33 -4.24 -15.44
CA LYS A 93 2.48 -3.08 -15.74
C LYS A 93 2.37 -2.18 -14.51
N PRO A 94 2.86 -0.93 -14.58
CA PRO A 94 2.72 -0.01 -13.45
C PRO A 94 1.30 0.55 -13.34
N HIS A 95 0.97 1.04 -12.15
CA HIS A 95 -0.29 1.70 -11.89
C HIS A 95 -0.16 2.74 -10.78
N ARG A 96 -1.22 3.54 -10.62
CA ARG A 96 -1.40 4.46 -9.50
C ARG A 96 -2.60 4.00 -8.69
N GLU A 97 -2.63 4.39 -7.43
CA GLU A 97 -3.70 4.01 -6.51
C GLU A 97 -4.12 5.19 -5.66
N GLY A 98 -5.38 5.18 -5.21
CA GLY A 98 -5.87 6.22 -4.31
C GLY A 98 -7.25 5.89 -3.78
N GLY A 99 -7.80 6.83 -2.99
CA GLY A 99 -9.15 6.74 -2.45
C GLY A 99 -10.18 7.40 -3.33
N GLY A 100 -11.44 7.17 -2.98
CA GLY A 100 -12.58 7.86 -3.58
C GLY A 100 -12.92 9.14 -2.82
N ASN A 101 -14.16 9.25 -2.31
CA ASN A 101 -14.61 10.44 -1.58
C ASN A 101 -14.02 10.53 -0.16
N GLU A 102 -13.40 9.46 0.32
CA GLU A 102 -12.72 9.43 1.60
C GLU A 102 -11.39 8.69 1.46
N ASP A 103 -10.52 8.82 2.46
CA ASP A 103 -9.29 8.04 2.51
C ASP A 103 -9.65 6.56 2.50
N VAL A 104 -8.94 5.78 1.69
CA VAL A 104 -9.13 4.33 1.65
C VAL A 104 -8.10 3.65 2.55
N ILE A 105 -8.57 2.65 3.30
CA ILE A 105 -7.71 1.80 4.14
C ILE A 105 -7.78 0.39 3.57
N ILE A 106 -6.61 -0.18 3.28
CA ILE A 106 -6.49 -1.47 2.63
C ILE A 106 -5.49 -2.33 3.40
N ALA A 107 -5.89 -3.56 3.71
CA ALA A 107 -4.97 -4.55 4.28
C ALA A 107 -4.29 -5.30 3.14
N PHE A 108 -2.95 -5.25 3.12
CA PHE A 108 -2.12 -5.98 2.15
C PHE A 108 -1.40 -7.12 2.86
N SER A 109 -1.42 -8.30 2.26
CA SER A 109 -0.49 -9.38 2.60
C SER A 109 0.44 -9.54 1.41
N ILE A 110 1.69 -9.11 1.58
CA ILE A 110 2.68 -9.02 0.51
C ILE A 110 3.61 -10.22 0.62
N ARG A 111 3.67 -11.02 -0.43
CA ARG A 111 4.39 -12.30 -0.46
C ARG A 111 5.48 -12.25 -1.52
N PRO A 112 6.75 -12.41 -1.13
CA PRO A 112 7.86 -12.28 -2.07
C PRO A 112 7.82 -13.38 -3.13
N ASP A 113 8.38 -13.04 -4.29
CA ASP A 113 8.61 -13.99 -5.36
C ASP A 113 10.08 -14.43 -5.35
N ALA A 114 10.80 -14.27 -6.46
CA ALA A 114 12.16 -14.77 -6.60
C ALA A 114 13.19 -14.02 -5.75
N ASP A 115 12.94 -12.74 -5.45
CA ASP A 115 13.86 -11.89 -4.69
C ASP A 115 13.11 -11.13 -3.59
N ASP A 116 13.80 -10.23 -2.89
CA ASP A 116 13.24 -9.45 -1.79
C ASP A 116 12.55 -8.17 -2.23
N VAL A 117 12.51 -7.87 -3.52
CA VAL A 117 11.88 -6.65 -4.04
C VAL A 117 10.37 -6.81 -4.04
N LEU A 118 9.67 -5.91 -3.35
CA LEU A 118 8.21 -5.92 -3.24
C LEU A 118 7.56 -4.96 -4.24
N TYR A 119 8.14 -3.77 -4.39
CA TYR A 119 7.65 -2.74 -5.31
C TYR A 119 8.80 -2.04 -5.99
N GLU A 120 8.59 -1.60 -7.22
CA GLU A 120 9.42 -0.61 -7.88
C GLU A 120 8.66 0.71 -7.92
N LEU A 121 9.29 1.77 -7.44
CA LEU A 121 8.73 3.12 -7.46
C LEU A 121 9.25 3.85 -8.70
N LEU A 122 8.36 4.54 -9.38
CA LEU A 122 8.65 5.19 -10.65
C LEU A 122 8.28 6.66 -10.60
N ASP A 123 8.97 7.49 -11.40
CA ASP A 123 8.54 8.86 -11.62
C ASP A 123 7.41 8.90 -12.65
N ASP A 124 6.87 10.10 -12.92
CA ASP A 124 5.74 10.26 -13.85
C ASP A 124 6.09 9.90 -15.29
N ALA A 125 7.38 9.86 -15.62
CA ALA A 125 7.87 9.42 -16.94
C ALA A 125 8.11 7.91 -16.98
N GLY A 126 7.88 7.19 -15.87
CA GLY A 126 8.09 5.74 -15.79
C GLY A 126 9.52 5.33 -15.51
N GLN A 127 10.38 6.27 -15.13
CA GLN A 127 11.78 5.98 -14.81
C GLN A 127 11.91 5.53 -13.35
N PRO A 128 12.81 4.58 -13.04
CA PRO A 128 12.97 4.09 -11.68
C PRO A 128 13.41 5.18 -10.70
N LEU A 129 12.72 5.27 -9.55
CA LEU A 129 13.12 6.09 -8.41
C LEU A 129 13.78 5.26 -7.32
N GLY A 130 13.37 4.02 -7.18
CA GLY A 130 13.89 3.13 -6.16
C GLY A 130 13.01 1.90 -6.00
N THR A 131 13.34 1.09 -5.02
CA THR A 131 12.61 -0.13 -4.71
C THR A 131 12.21 -0.17 -3.24
N VAL A 132 11.13 -0.89 -2.94
CA VAL A 132 10.76 -1.25 -1.58
C VAL A 132 11.06 -2.73 -1.44
N THR A 133 11.92 -3.07 -0.47
CA THR A 133 12.36 -4.45 -0.23
C THR A 133 11.86 -4.95 1.11
N PHE A 134 11.85 -6.27 1.30
CA PHE A 134 11.50 -6.86 2.59
C PHE A 134 12.45 -6.40 3.71
N PRO A 135 13.80 -6.38 3.54
CA PRO A 135 14.69 -5.82 4.56
C PRO A 135 14.38 -4.37 4.95
N MET A 136 13.95 -3.55 3.97
CA MET A 136 13.52 -2.18 4.25
C MET A 136 12.30 -2.17 5.18
N LEU A 137 11.33 -3.06 4.96
CA LEU A 137 10.16 -3.17 5.84
C LEU A 137 10.55 -3.63 7.25
N VAL A 138 11.55 -4.49 7.38
CA VAL A 138 12.08 -4.90 8.69
C VAL A 138 12.59 -3.67 9.47
N GLU A 139 13.36 -2.80 8.82
CA GLU A 139 13.85 -1.58 9.44
C GLU A 139 12.71 -0.62 9.82
N LEU A 140 11.75 -0.45 8.92
CA LEU A 140 10.58 0.40 9.16
C LEU A 140 9.73 -0.15 10.31
N TYR A 141 9.59 -1.46 10.42
CA TYR A 141 8.85 -2.09 11.51
C TYR A 141 9.54 -1.85 12.86
N GLN A 142 10.85 -1.98 12.90
CA GLN A 142 11.62 -1.70 14.12
C GLN A 142 11.45 -0.24 14.55
N ALA A 143 11.49 0.68 13.60
CA ALA A 143 11.26 2.10 13.87
C ALA A 143 9.83 2.35 14.37
N GLN A 144 8.84 1.68 13.80
CA GLN A 144 7.44 1.77 14.23
C GLN A 144 7.26 1.29 15.66
N LEU A 145 7.85 0.14 16.00
CA LEU A 145 7.77 -0.40 17.36
C LEU A 145 8.44 0.53 18.38
N ALA A 146 9.53 1.16 18.01
CA ALA A 146 10.23 2.11 18.89
C ALA A 146 9.43 3.42 19.08
N ALA A 147 8.62 3.81 18.09
CA ALA A 147 7.83 5.04 18.13
C ALA A 147 6.52 4.90 18.93
N VAL A 148 6.02 3.69 19.11
CA VAL A 148 4.78 3.45 19.87
C VAL A 148 5.11 3.40 21.36
N PRO A 149 4.46 4.23 22.21
CA PRO A 149 4.66 4.18 23.66
C PRO A 149 4.29 2.81 24.22
N ALA A 150 5.05 2.37 25.21
CA ALA A 150 4.78 1.11 25.90
C ALA A 150 3.48 1.19 26.72
#